data_5826d88e80ebaad295d24a1e8d4fc42a
#
_entry.id   5826d88e80ebaad295d24a1e8d4fc42a
#
_cell.length_a   1.000
_cell.length_b   1.000
_cell.length_c   1.000
_cell.angle_alpha   90.00
_cell.angle_beta   90.00
_cell.angle_gamma   90.00
#
_symmetry.space_group_name_H-M   'P 1'
#
loop_
_entity.id
_entity.type
_entity.pdbx_description
1 polymer ?
#
loop_
_entity_poly.entity_id
_entity_poly.type
_entity_poly.pdbx_seq_one_letter_code
_entity_poly.pdbx_strand_id
1 'polypeptide(L)'
;MQNFMDTIPPLEFLVWALLISVSIYLIQSWVRCFAHSNFHLPYSLISFVSTMLRFVGYATAIPRIIGAFNGTNSIEEISQALKANDFYIGITLVFASYALHAFLLVNKIRNIIGRQCDLKLINSTFGTEYKAKHWRDKQQITEVATYIKLGKEDVAQLISNPDFSADERRVIIDFVHYGLTVDQIRSYVEKEKYFTLEGLQYGLYKMLFTKDK
;
A
#
# COMPACT_ATOMS: atom_id res chain seq x y z
N MET A 1 40.89 -21.49 12.25
CA MET A 1 39.56 -20.84 12.34
C MET A 1 39.15 -20.48 13.77
N GLN A 2 39.67 -21.14 14.79
CA GLN A 2 39.37 -20.82 16.19
C GLN A 2 39.92 -19.46 16.66
N ASN A 3 41.05 -19.00 16.13
CA ASN A 3 41.67 -17.74 16.58
C ASN A 3 40.96 -16.43 16.12
N PHE A 4 39.96 -16.50 15.23
CA PHE A 4 39.30 -15.30 14.78
C PHE A 4 38.08 -14.96 15.65
N MET A 5 37.44 -15.95 16.26
CA MET A 5 36.27 -15.74 17.12
C MET A 5 36.65 -15.26 18.53
N ASP A 6 37.88 -15.56 18.99
CA ASP A 6 38.34 -15.16 20.34
C ASP A 6 38.79 -13.69 20.43
N THR A 7 38.91 -13.02 19.28
CA THR A 7 39.37 -11.62 19.20
C THR A 7 38.23 -10.60 19.07
N ILE A 8 37.03 -11.05 18.77
CA ILE A 8 35.89 -10.12 18.65
C ILE A 8 35.15 -10.06 19.99
N PRO A 9 35.08 -8.90 20.66
CA PRO A 9 34.26 -8.74 21.85
C PRO A 9 32.82 -9.20 21.60
N PRO A 10 32.20 -9.94 22.52
CA PRO A 10 30.84 -10.48 22.30
C PRO A 10 29.81 -9.41 21.96
N LEU A 11 30.08 -8.18 22.34
CA LEU A 11 29.22 -7.02 22.04
C LEU A 11 29.37 -6.56 20.58
N GLU A 12 30.58 -6.58 20.02
CA GLU A 12 30.80 -6.26 18.59
C GLU A 12 30.15 -7.33 17.69
N PHE A 13 30.20 -8.59 18.08
CA PHE A 13 29.53 -9.67 17.38
C PHE A 13 28.00 -9.44 17.32
N LEU A 14 27.41 -9.03 18.44
CA LEU A 14 25.99 -8.70 18.49
C LEU A 14 25.62 -7.53 17.54
N VAL A 15 26.46 -6.50 17.49
CA VAL A 15 26.26 -5.36 16.57
C VAL A 15 26.33 -5.80 15.12
N TRP A 16 27.34 -6.58 14.76
CA TRP A 16 27.48 -7.11 13.40
C TRP A 16 26.32 -8.04 13.02
N ALA A 17 25.89 -8.92 13.93
CA ALA A 17 24.74 -9.79 13.73
C ALA A 17 23.45 -9.00 13.51
N LEU A 18 23.25 -7.90 14.26
CA LEU A 18 22.10 -7.01 14.13
C LEU A 18 22.13 -6.23 12.80
N LEU A 19 23.31 -5.72 12.41
CA LEU A 19 23.52 -5.04 11.12
C LEU A 19 23.26 -5.98 9.93
N ILE A 20 23.76 -7.21 9.99
CA ILE A 20 23.51 -8.22 8.97
C ILE A 20 22.03 -8.57 8.90
N SER A 21 21.37 -8.79 10.05
CA SER A 21 19.94 -9.10 10.10
C SER A 21 19.08 -7.99 9.53
N VAL A 22 19.39 -6.74 9.83
CA VAL A 22 18.71 -5.56 9.27
C VAL A 22 18.95 -5.45 7.77
N SER A 23 20.18 -5.72 7.30
CA SER A 23 20.50 -5.71 5.87
C SER A 23 19.74 -6.79 5.10
N ILE A 24 19.64 -8.01 5.64
CA ILE A 24 18.84 -9.09 5.06
C ILE A 24 17.36 -8.71 5.00
N TYR A 25 16.82 -8.13 6.08
CA TYR A 25 15.44 -7.66 6.11
C TYR A 25 15.16 -6.56 5.07
N LEU A 26 16.11 -5.65 4.86
CA LEU A 26 16.06 -4.62 3.83
C LEU A 26 16.00 -5.22 2.43
N ILE A 27 16.88 -6.16 2.13
CA ILE A 27 16.94 -6.84 0.84
C ILE A 27 15.65 -7.62 0.59
N GLN A 28 15.15 -8.35 1.58
CA GLN A 28 13.89 -9.09 1.47
C GLN A 28 12.69 -8.14 1.27
N SER A 29 12.65 -7.02 1.96
CA SER A 29 11.61 -6.00 1.80
C SER A 29 11.64 -5.41 0.40
N TRP A 30 12.83 -5.16 -0.12
CA TRP A 30 13.05 -4.65 -1.48
C TRP A 30 12.59 -5.65 -2.55
N VAL A 31 13.02 -6.90 -2.43
CA VAL A 31 12.61 -7.98 -3.34
C VAL A 31 11.08 -8.16 -3.34
N ARG A 32 10.42 -8.09 -2.17
CA ARG A 32 8.95 -8.16 -2.09
C ARG A 32 8.27 -6.97 -2.76
N CYS A 33 8.84 -5.78 -2.68
CA CYS A 33 8.31 -4.60 -3.37
C CYS A 33 8.35 -4.75 -4.89
N PHE A 34 9.41 -5.35 -5.44
CA PHE A 34 9.55 -5.58 -6.89
C PHE A 34 8.75 -6.79 -7.40
N ALA A 35 8.54 -7.80 -6.57
CA ALA A 35 7.86 -9.03 -6.96
C ALA A 35 6.33 -8.93 -6.99
N HIS A 36 5.73 -7.87 -6.41
CA HIS A 36 4.28 -7.70 -6.41
C HIS A 36 3.86 -6.77 -7.55
N SER A 37 3.00 -7.28 -8.45
CA SER A 37 2.45 -6.55 -9.59
C SER A 37 1.60 -5.31 -9.23
N ASN A 38 1.24 -5.13 -7.96
CA ASN A 38 0.52 -3.96 -7.44
C ASN A 38 1.47 -2.97 -6.75
N PHE A 39 2.50 -2.55 -7.46
CA PHE A 39 3.50 -1.63 -6.97
C PHE A 39 2.95 -0.20 -6.89
N HIS A 40 2.47 0.20 -5.73
CA HIS A 40 2.19 1.61 -5.45
C HIS A 40 3.49 2.35 -5.13
N LEU A 41 4.09 2.96 -6.16
CA LEU A 41 5.37 3.66 -6.11
C LEU A 41 5.56 4.56 -4.86
N PRO A 42 4.60 5.43 -4.48
CA PRO A 42 4.77 6.29 -3.31
C PRO A 42 4.85 5.52 -1.98
N TYR A 43 4.08 4.45 -1.82
CA TYR A 43 4.10 3.65 -0.58
C TYR A 43 5.42 2.90 -0.43
N SER A 44 5.92 2.30 -1.49
CA SER A 44 7.18 1.55 -1.46
C SER A 44 8.38 2.48 -1.28
N LEU A 45 8.36 3.67 -1.88
CA LEU A 45 9.41 4.68 -1.71
C LEU A 45 9.48 5.16 -0.25
N ILE A 46 8.35 5.50 0.36
CA ILE A 46 8.29 5.93 1.77
C ILE A 46 8.74 4.80 2.70
N SER A 47 8.32 3.57 2.43
CA SER A 47 8.76 2.40 3.20
C SER A 47 10.25 2.17 3.09
N PHE A 48 10.82 2.31 1.89
CA PHE A 48 12.26 2.23 1.65
C PHE A 48 13.02 3.32 2.39
N VAL A 49 12.61 4.58 2.25
CA VAL A 49 13.24 5.72 2.94
C VAL A 49 13.18 5.53 4.47
N SER A 50 12.02 5.14 5.01
CA SER A 50 11.87 4.84 6.44
C SER A 50 12.85 3.77 6.91
N THR A 51 13.04 2.71 6.11
CA THR A 51 13.95 1.62 6.47
C THR A 51 15.41 2.06 6.39
N MET A 52 15.77 2.87 5.39
CA MET A 52 17.11 3.47 5.28
C MET A 52 17.44 4.40 6.44
N LEU A 53 16.51 5.28 6.82
CA LEU A 53 16.68 6.17 7.99
C LEU A 53 16.92 5.36 9.27
N ARG A 54 16.18 4.25 9.44
CA ARG A 54 16.36 3.36 10.60
C ARG A 54 17.72 2.70 10.61
N PHE A 55 18.15 2.20 9.45
CA PHE A 55 19.47 1.58 9.32
C PHE A 55 20.60 2.56 9.63
N VAL A 56 20.61 3.74 9.00
CA VAL A 56 21.61 4.77 9.25
C VAL A 56 21.56 5.23 10.72
N GLY A 57 20.36 5.42 11.27
CA GLY A 57 20.19 5.82 12.65
C GLY A 57 20.74 4.79 13.64
N TYR A 58 20.50 3.51 13.42
CA TYR A 58 21.11 2.46 14.26
C TYR A 58 22.63 2.36 14.06
N ALA A 59 23.10 2.45 12.82
CA ALA A 59 24.53 2.40 12.53
C ALA A 59 25.32 3.54 13.20
N THR A 60 24.69 4.69 13.41
CA THR A 60 25.33 5.84 14.09
C THR A 60 25.14 5.79 15.61
N ALA A 61 23.97 5.42 16.12
CA ALA A 61 23.67 5.43 17.54
C ALA A 61 24.27 4.25 18.32
N ILE A 62 24.21 3.03 17.77
CA ILE A 62 24.63 1.81 18.49
C ILE A 62 26.10 1.81 18.85
N PRO A 63 27.06 2.15 17.96
CA PRO A 63 28.48 2.21 18.33
C PRO A 63 28.77 3.18 19.47
N ARG A 64 28.03 4.30 19.54
CA ARG A 64 28.16 5.28 20.63
C ARG A 64 27.65 4.74 21.96
N ILE A 65 26.51 4.05 21.94
CA ILE A 65 25.98 3.36 23.13
C ILE A 65 27.00 2.33 23.63
N ILE A 66 27.51 1.49 22.73
CA ILE A 66 28.48 0.46 23.09
C ILE A 66 29.76 1.08 23.64
N GLY A 67 30.28 2.11 22.97
CA GLY A 67 31.49 2.82 23.43
C GLY A 67 31.31 3.44 24.82
N ALA A 68 30.10 3.99 25.08
CA ALA A 68 29.76 4.54 26.40
C ALA A 68 29.80 3.49 27.51
N PHE A 69 29.34 2.26 27.25
CA PHE A 69 29.30 1.20 28.25
C PHE A 69 30.63 0.41 28.39
N ASN A 70 31.41 0.29 27.31
CA ASN A 70 32.68 -0.49 27.34
C ASN A 70 33.91 0.29 27.86
N GLY A 71 33.85 1.66 27.79
CA GLY A 71 35.01 2.49 28.10
C GLY A 71 34.98 3.19 29.45
N THR A 72 33.88 3.10 30.21
CA THR A 72 33.66 4.04 31.32
C THR A 72 33.06 3.35 32.55
N ASN A 73 33.67 3.63 33.70
CA ASN A 73 33.19 3.20 35.02
C ASN A 73 32.37 4.30 35.76
N SER A 74 32.18 5.47 35.13
CA SER A 74 31.46 6.56 35.75
C SER A 74 30.22 7.01 34.96
N ILE A 75 29.14 7.36 35.64
CA ILE A 75 27.88 7.87 35.04
C ILE A 75 28.14 9.16 34.24
N GLU A 76 29.10 9.99 34.69
CA GLU A 76 29.45 11.24 34.03
C GLU A 76 30.05 11.04 32.64
N GLU A 77 30.95 10.08 32.49
CA GLU A 77 31.58 9.74 31.21
C GLU A 77 30.55 9.11 30.23
N ILE A 78 29.65 8.26 30.74
CA ILE A 78 28.52 7.75 29.95
C ILE A 78 27.66 8.91 29.44
N SER A 79 27.34 9.86 30.32
CA SER A 79 26.57 11.04 29.96
C SER A 79 27.25 11.89 28.89
N GLN A 80 28.59 12.05 28.96
CA GLN A 80 29.35 12.80 27.96
C GLN A 80 29.40 12.06 26.60
N ALA A 81 29.58 10.76 26.59
CA ALA A 81 29.58 9.97 25.37
C ALA A 81 28.22 9.98 24.67
N LEU A 82 27.12 9.98 25.42
CA LEU A 82 25.78 10.08 24.89
C LEU A 82 25.39 11.52 24.45
N LYS A 83 26.12 12.55 24.87
CA LYS A 83 25.96 13.94 24.39
C LYS A 83 26.63 14.20 23.04
N ALA A 84 27.29 13.23 22.43
CA ALA A 84 27.88 13.37 21.11
C ALA A 84 26.80 13.64 20.04
N ASN A 85 27.06 14.59 19.14
CA ASN A 85 26.12 14.97 18.08
C ASN A 85 25.68 13.77 17.24
N ASP A 86 26.58 12.83 16.97
CA ASP A 86 26.28 11.62 16.18
C ASP A 86 25.21 10.74 16.83
N PHE A 87 25.21 10.65 18.17
CA PHE A 87 24.18 9.92 18.92
C PHE A 87 22.80 10.58 18.75
N TYR A 88 22.71 11.88 18.88
CA TYR A 88 21.46 12.61 18.69
C TYR A 88 20.96 12.51 17.25
N ILE A 89 21.85 12.61 16.26
CA ILE A 89 21.52 12.41 14.86
C ILE A 89 20.96 11.00 14.65
N GLY A 90 21.66 9.98 15.16
CA GLY A 90 21.23 8.59 15.04
C GLY A 90 19.83 8.34 15.63
N ILE A 91 19.58 8.81 16.85
CA ILE A 91 18.28 8.69 17.51
C ILE A 91 17.20 9.46 16.74
N THR A 92 17.50 10.67 16.27
CA THR A 92 16.53 11.47 15.49
C THR A 92 16.14 10.76 14.21
N LEU A 93 17.06 10.14 13.50
CA LEU A 93 16.80 9.36 12.30
C LEU A 93 15.92 8.13 12.60
N VAL A 94 16.17 7.45 13.72
CA VAL A 94 15.33 6.32 14.17
C VAL A 94 13.90 6.79 14.46
N PHE A 95 13.72 7.88 15.21
CA PHE A 95 12.39 8.45 15.49
C PHE A 95 11.68 8.89 14.21
N ALA A 96 12.36 9.57 13.29
CA ALA A 96 11.81 9.96 12.00
C ALA A 96 11.34 8.74 11.19
N SER A 97 12.11 7.66 11.21
CA SER A 97 11.73 6.39 10.57
C SER A 97 10.46 5.81 11.17
N TYR A 98 10.33 5.77 12.49
CA TYR A 98 9.11 5.27 13.14
C TYR A 98 7.91 6.16 12.88
N ALA A 99 8.09 7.49 12.85
CA ALA A 99 7.02 8.43 12.49
C ALA A 99 6.51 8.20 11.07
N LEU A 100 7.40 8.00 10.09
CA LEU A 100 7.03 7.64 8.72
C LEU A 100 6.28 6.29 8.67
N HIS A 101 6.73 5.31 9.44
CA HIS A 101 6.07 4.01 9.49
C HIS A 101 4.67 4.08 10.11
N ALA A 102 4.53 4.86 11.18
CA ALA A 102 3.23 5.12 11.80
C ALA A 102 2.28 5.83 10.83
N PHE A 103 2.78 6.82 10.07
CA PHE A 103 1.99 7.48 9.03
C PHE A 103 1.48 6.50 7.96
N LEU A 104 2.33 5.59 7.48
CA LEU A 104 1.91 4.55 6.53
C LEU A 104 0.87 3.61 7.13
N LEU A 105 1.03 3.24 8.41
CA LEU A 105 0.08 2.39 9.11
C LEU A 105 -1.29 3.07 9.26
N VAL A 106 -1.31 4.33 9.67
CA VAL A 106 -2.53 5.13 9.79
C VAL A 106 -3.26 5.23 8.44
N ASN A 107 -2.53 5.50 7.36
CA ASN A 107 -3.12 5.54 6.02
C ASN A 107 -3.70 4.17 5.59
N LYS A 108 -3.00 3.09 5.90
CA LYS A 108 -3.51 1.73 5.64
C LYS A 108 -4.80 1.45 6.40
N ILE A 109 -4.85 1.79 7.69
CA ILE A 109 -6.04 1.63 8.54
C ILE A 109 -7.18 2.49 8.00
N ARG A 110 -6.92 3.77 7.68
CA ARG A 110 -7.91 4.68 7.09
C ARG A 110 -8.52 4.11 5.81
N ASN A 111 -7.71 3.53 4.92
CA ASN A 111 -8.19 2.91 3.68
C ASN A 111 -9.03 1.66 3.94
N ILE A 112 -8.71 0.88 4.99
CA ILE A 112 -9.51 -0.29 5.38
C ILE A 112 -10.86 0.15 5.92
N ILE A 113 -10.88 1.12 6.82
CA ILE A 113 -12.10 1.67 7.41
C ILE A 113 -12.96 2.32 6.32
N GLY A 114 -12.36 3.13 5.44
CA GLY A 114 -13.06 3.76 4.32
C GLY A 114 -13.78 2.73 3.45
N ARG A 115 -13.09 1.66 3.06
CA ARG A 115 -13.69 0.57 2.28
C ARG A 115 -14.82 -0.16 3.01
N GLN A 116 -14.73 -0.33 4.32
CA GLN A 116 -15.81 -0.92 5.11
C GLN A 116 -17.04 -0.02 5.14
N CYS A 117 -16.85 1.30 5.25
CA CYS A 117 -17.93 2.27 5.17
C CYS A 117 -18.57 2.28 3.77
N ASP A 118 -17.77 2.26 2.72
CA ASP A 118 -18.22 2.19 1.34
C ASP A 118 -19.02 0.91 1.09
N LEU A 119 -18.56 -0.23 1.60
CA LEU A 119 -19.28 -1.49 1.48
C LEU A 119 -20.61 -1.49 2.22
N LYS A 120 -20.67 -0.87 3.40
CA LYS A 120 -21.95 -0.68 4.12
C LYS A 120 -22.92 0.19 3.33
N LEU A 121 -22.42 1.26 2.72
CA LEU A 121 -23.22 2.14 1.86
C LEU A 121 -23.80 1.35 0.68
N ILE A 122 -22.98 0.58 -0.05
CA ILE A 122 -23.42 -0.24 -1.18
C ILE A 122 -24.51 -1.23 -0.74
N ASN A 123 -24.27 -1.95 0.35
CA ASN A 123 -25.20 -2.93 0.87
C ASN A 123 -26.55 -2.31 1.30
N SER A 124 -26.50 -1.13 1.92
CA SER A 124 -27.72 -0.42 2.31
C SER A 124 -28.48 0.13 1.11
N THR A 125 -27.79 0.57 0.06
CA THR A 125 -28.44 1.13 -1.15
C THR A 125 -29.07 0.02 -2.01
N PHE A 126 -28.37 -1.10 -2.18
CA PHE A 126 -28.85 -2.16 -3.08
C PHE A 126 -29.54 -3.32 -2.38
N GLY A 127 -29.66 -3.29 -1.04
CA GLY A 127 -30.25 -4.38 -0.27
C GLY A 127 -29.45 -5.69 -0.34
N THR A 128 -28.13 -5.59 -0.49
CA THR A 128 -27.23 -6.73 -0.66
C THR A 128 -26.42 -7.01 0.62
N GLU A 129 -25.83 -8.21 0.72
CA GLU A 129 -24.92 -8.58 1.80
C GLU A 129 -23.51 -8.87 1.27
N TYR A 130 -23.02 -8.03 0.39
CA TYR A 130 -21.68 -8.19 -0.15
C TYR A 130 -20.62 -8.06 0.96
N LYS A 131 -19.62 -8.97 0.92
CA LYS A 131 -18.42 -8.90 1.74
C LYS A 131 -17.24 -8.54 0.83
N ALA A 132 -16.22 -7.90 1.39
CA ALA A 132 -15.04 -7.48 0.62
C ALA A 132 -14.34 -8.62 -0.15
N LYS A 133 -14.50 -9.87 0.30
CA LYS A 133 -13.97 -11.06 -0.39
C LYS A 133 -14.69 -11.42 -1.69
N HIS A 134 -15.92 -10.94 -1.88
CA HIS A 134 -16.71 -11.21 -3.09
C HIS A 134 -16.31 -10.29 -4.26
N TRP A 135 -15.52 -9.26 -3.99
CA TRP A 135 -15.07 -8.31 -4.98
C TRP A 135 -13.68 -8.71 -5.49
N ARG A 136 -13.57 -8.91 -6.80
CA ARG A 136 -12.30 -9.25 -7.46
C ARG A 136 -11.28 -8.13 -7.29
N ASP A 137 -11.75 -6.89 -7.40
CA ASP A 137 -10.96 -5.68 -7.22
C ASP A 137 -11.52 -4.85 -6.06
N LYS A 138 -10.67 -4.61 -5.05
CA LYS A 138 -11.05 -3.79 -3.89
C LYS A 138 -11.26 -2.31 -4.22
N GLN A 139 -10.72 -1.85 -5.34
CA GLN A 139 -10.90 -0.48 -5.83
C GLN A 139 -12.34 -0.28 -6.34
N GLN A 140 -12.96 -1.31 -6.88
CA GLN A 140 -14.34 -1.31 -7.34
C GLN A 140 -15.32 -0.89 -6.23
N ILE A 141 -15.10 -1.32 -4.99
CA ILE A 141 -15.95 -0.92 -3.84
C ILE A 141 -15.98 0.61 -3.71
N THR A 142 -14.83 1.25 -3.81
CA THR A 142 -14.72 2.71 -3.69
C THR A 142 -15.31 3.43 -4.91
N GLU A 143 -15.14 2.87 -6.11
CA GLU A 143 -15.77 3.38 -7.34
C GLU A 143 -17.29 3.35 -7.23
N VAL A 144 -17.90 2.21 -6.94
CA VAL A 144 -19.34 2.05 -6.78
C VAL A 144 -19.90 2.99 -5.72
N ALA A 145 -19.26 3.05 -4.55
CA ALA A 145 -19.67 3.95 -3.48
C ALA A 145 -19.58 5.44 -3.89
N THR A 146 -18.61 5.79 -4.73
CA THR A 146 -18.49 7.15 -5.25
C THR A 146 -19.66 7.51 -6.15
N TYR A 147 -20.11 6.62 -7.04
CA TYR A 147 -21.27 6.86 -7.88
C TYR A 147 -22.58 6.95 -7.08
N ILE A 148 -22.73 6.14 -6.01
CA ILE A 148 -23.87 6.27 -5.08
C ILE A 148 -23.85 7.66 -4.42
N LYS A 149 -22.71 8.12 -3.91
CA LYS A 149 -22.55 9.44 -3.28
C LYS A 149 -22.86 10.60 -4.25
N LEU A 150 -22.66 10.37 -5.55
CA LEU A 150 -22.98 11.34 -6.62
C LEU A 150 -24.47 11.28 -7.07
N GLY A 151 -25.29 10.43 -6.45
CA GLY A 151 -26.69 10.24 -6.83
C GLY A 151 -26.89 9.50 -8.16
N LYS A 152 -25.88 8.77 -8.65
CA LYS A 152 -25.90 7.97 -9.88
C LYS A 152 -26.01 6.49 -9.53
N GLU A 153 -27.08 6.11 -8.86
CA GLU A 153 -27.26 4.75 -8.33
C GLU A 153 -27.39 3.69 -9.43
N ASP A 154 -27.97 4.08 -10.58
CA ASP A 154 -28.12 3.25 -11.76
C ASP A 154 -26.75 2.85 -12.36
N VAL A 155 -25.84 3.80 -12.49
CA VAL A 155 -24.45 3.54 -12.91
C VAL A 155 -23.71 2.70 -11.87
N ALA A 156 -23.87 3.06 -10.58
CA ALA A 156 -23.28 2.32 -9.49
C ALA A 156 -23.73 0.85 -9.49
N GLN A 157 -24.99 0.58 -9.71
CA GLN A 157 -25.54 -0.77 -9.81
C GLN A 157 -24.96 -1.53 -11.01
N LEU A 158 -24.81 -0.87 -12.16
CA LEU A 158 -24.24 -1.49 -13.36
C LEU A 158 -22.78 -1.93 -13.14
N ILE A 159 -21.95 -1.04 -12.58
CA ILE A 159 -20.53 -1.34 -12.32
C ILE A 159 -20.30 -2.14 -11.04
N SER A 160 -21.34 -2.45 -10.27
CA SER A 160 -21.23 -3.27 -9.05
C SER A 160 -21.05 -4.76 -9.32
N ASN A 161 -21.18 -5.21 -10.57
CA ASN A 161 -20.96 -6.60 -10.92
C ASN A 161 -19.49 -6.98 -10.58
N PRO A 162 -19.28 -7.94 -9.64
CA PRO A 162 -17.94 -8.32 -9.20
C PRO A 162 -17.09 -9.00 -10.28
N ASP A 163 -17.72 -9.47 -11.36
CA ASP A 163 -17.03 -10.15 -12.46
C ASP A 163 -16.36 -9.16 -13.43
N PHE A 164 -16.75 -7.89 -13.40
CA PHE A 164 -16.13 -6.88 -14.24
C PHE A 164 -14.71 -6.55 -13.81
N SER A 165 -13.78 -6.60 -14.76
CA SER A 165 -12.43 -6.09 -14.60
C SER A 165 -12.42 -4.55 -14.49
N ALA A 166 -11.31 -3.98 -14.05
CA ALA A 166 -11.15 -2.52 -13.98
C ALA A 166 -11.30 -1.86 -15.36
N ASP A 167 -10.78 -2.50 -16.41
CA ASP A 167 -10.84 -1.98 -17.77
C ASP A 167 -12.27 -2.03 -18.35
N GLU A 168 -13.01 -3.10 -18.08
CA GLU A 168 -14.41 -3.20 -18.48
C GLU A 168 -15.28 -2.14 -17.79
N ARG A 169 -15.09 -1.92 -16.50
CA ARG A 169 -15.79 -0.85 -15.78
C ARG A 169 -15.49 0.53 -16.35
N ARG A 170 -14.20 0.78 -16.67
CA ARG A 170 -13.79 2.05 -17.30
C ARG A 170 -14.51 2.26 -18.64
N VAL A 171 -14.53 1.24 -19.50
CA VAL A 171 -15.24 1.29 -20.78
C VAL A 171 -16.72 1.58 -20.57
N ILE A 172 -17.38 0.89 -19.66
CA ILE A 172 -18.79 1.13 -19.33
C ILE A 172 -19.03 2.58 -18.90
N ILE A 173 -18.20 3.11 -18.01
CA ILE A 173 -18.28 4.48 -17.53
C ILE A 173 -18.09 5.49 -18.67
N ASP A 174 -17.10 5.26 -19.53
CA ASP A 174 -16.84 6.13 -20.68
C ASP A 174 -18.03 6.19 -21.62
N PHE A 175 -18.70 5.05 -21.90
CA PHE A 175 -19.87 5.04 -22.77
C PHE A 175 -21.13 5.67 -22.13
N VAL A 176 -21.26 5.62 -20.80
CA VAL A 176 -22.26 6.45 -20.09
C VAL A 176 -21.98 7.93 -20.29
N HIS A 177 -20.72 8.35 -20.21
CA HIS A 177 -20.33 9.74 -20.46
C HIS A 177 -20.54 10.16 -21.94
N TYR A 178 -20.41 9.24 -22.89
CA TYR A 178 -20.72 9.48 -24.31
C TYR A 178 -22.23 9.50 -24.62
N GLY A 179 -23.08 9.27 -23.62
CA GLY A 179 -24.53 9.45 -23.75
C GLY A 179 -25.31 8.17 -23.99
N LEU A 180 -24.73 6.98 -23.83
CA LEU A 180 -25.51 5.75 -23.73
C LEU A 180 -26.23 5.69 -22.38
N THR A 181 -27.48 5.24 -22.39
CA THR A 181 -28.23 5.03 -21.16
C THR A 181 -27.74 3.75 -20.46
N VAL A 182 -27.87 3.70 -19.14
CA VAL A 182 -27.52 2.52 -18.35
C VAL A 182 -28.28 1.28 -18.81
N ASP A 183 -29.58 1.43 -19.20
CA ASP A 183 -30.40 0.32 -19.69
C ASP A 183 -29.91 -0.22 -21.03
N GLN A 184 -29.42 0.64 -21.92
CA GLN A 184 -28.82 0.21 -23.17
C GLN A 184 -27.57 -0.62 -22.93
N ILE A 185 -26.68 -0.14 -22.08
CA ILE A 185 -25.45 -0.83 -21.73
C ILE A 185 -25.76 -2.15 -21.02
N ARG A 186 -26.69 -2.16 -20.06
CA ARG A 186 -27.12 -3.36 -19.34
C ARG A 186 -27.69 -4.40 -20.29
N SER A 187 -28.58 -4.00 -21.19
CA SER A 187 -29.15 -4.93 -22.19
C SER A 187 -28.10 -5.55 -23.11
N TYR A 188 -27.04 -4.80 -23.42
CA TYR A 188 -25.93 -5.33 -24.20
C TYR A 188 -25.10 -6.33 -23.41
N VAL A 189 -24.69 -5.96 -22.20
CA VAL A 189 -23.86 -6.79 -21.32
C VAL A 189 -24.57 -8.09 -20.92
N GLU A 190 -25.88 -8.07 -20.67
CA GLU A 190 -26.68 -9.26 -20.32
C GLU A 190 -26.85 -10.23 -21.49
N LYS A 191 -26.89 -9.73 -22.72
CA LYS A 191 -27.00 -10.57 -23.93
C LYS A 191 -25.70 -11.29 -24.28
N GLU A 192 -24.58 -10.63 -24.05
CA GLU A 192 -23.25 -11.11 -24.41
C GLU A 192 -22.58 -11.78 -23.20
N LYS A 193 -22.90 -13.06 -22.96
CA LYS A 193 -22.39 -13.83 -21.81
C LYS A 193 -20.89 -14.06 -21.81
N TYR A 194 -20.24 -13.92 -22.95
CA TYR A 194 -18.79 -14.14 -23.14
C TYR A 194 -18.24 -13.11 -24.11
N PHE A 195 -17.85 -11.95 -23.61
CA PHE A 195 -17.21 -10.94 -24.44
C PHE A 195 -15.78 -10.64 -23.95
N THR A 196 -14.94 -10.32 -24.91
CA THR A 196 -13.63 -9.74 -24.64
C THR A 196 -13.80 -8.24 -24.43
N LEU A 197 -12.82 -7.58 -23.80
CA LEU A 197 -12.80 -6.13 -23.65
C LEU A 197 -12.99 -5.41 -25.00
N GLU A 198 -12.35 -5.90 -26.05
CA GLU A 198 -12.48 -5.40 -27.43
C GLU A 198 -13.90 -5.57 -27.97
N GLY A 199 -14.54 -6.71 -27.68
CA GLY A 199 -15.93 -6.99 -28.05
C GLY A 199 -16.89 -6.06 -27.34
N LEU A 200 -16.68 -5.77 -26.07
CA LEU A 200 -17.46 -4.80 -25.30
C LEU A 200 -17.33 -3.39 -25.91
N GLN A 201 -16.10 -2.93 -26.15
CA GLN A 201 -15.85 -1.62 -26.76
C GLN A 201 -16.52 -1.48 -28.12
N TYR A 202 -16.33 -2.47 -28.99
CA TYR A 202 -16.90 -2.47 -30.35
C TYR A 202 -18.42 -2.44 -30.32
N GLY A 203 -19.05 -3.26 -29.48
CA GLY A 203 -20.50 -3.33 -29.39
C GLY A 203 -21.13 -2.05 -28.85
N LEU A 204 -20.58 -1.49 -27.79
CA LEU A 204 -21.03 -0.22 -27.24
C LEU A 204 -20.81 0.94 -28.23
N TYR A 205 -19.70 0.93 -28.95
CA TYR A 205 -19.43 1.90 -30.01
C TYR A 205 -20.47 1.82 -31.13
N LYS A 206 -20.79 0.61 -31.61
CA LYS A 206 -21.83 0.39 -32.61
C LYS A 206 -23.19 0.92 -32.14
N MET A 207 -23.55 0.72 -30.87
CA MET A 207 -24.82 1.22 -30.32
C MET A 207 -24.85 2.75 -30.30
N LEU A 208 -23.74 3.42 -30.00
CA LEU A 208 -23.64 4.87 -30.00
C LEU A 208 -23.95 5.46 -31.40
N PHE A 209 -23.40 4.85 -32.45
CA PHE A 209 -23.58 5.34 -33.84
C PHE A 209 -24.86 4.88 -34.54
N THR A 210 -25.56 3.87 -34.00
CA THR A 210 -26.88 3.47 -34.54
C THR A 210 -28.05 4.30 -33.99
N LYS A 211 -27.78 5.14 -32.99
CA LYS A 211 -28.76 6.02 -32.35
C LYS A 211 -29.08 7.24 -33.22
N ASP A 212 -28.24 7.60 -34.17
CA ASP A 212 -28.37 8.77 -35.04
C ASP A 212 -29.01 8.43 -36.41
N LYS A 213 -29.65 7.28 -36.53
CA LYS A 213 -30.46 6.89 -37.70
C LYS A 213 -31.88 6.58 -37.26
#